data_989c2b3c3f1d219e8ab5c53eb761b078
#
_entry.id   989c2b3c3f1d219e8ab5c53eb761b078
#
_cell.length_a   1.000
_cell.length_b   1.000
_cell.length_c   1.000
_cell.angle_alpha   90.00
_cell.angle_beta   90.00
_cell.angle_gamma   90.00
#
_symmetry.space_group_name_H-M   'P 1'
#
loop_
_entity.id
_entity.type
_entity.pdbx_description
1 polymer ?
#
loop_
_entity_poly.entity_id
_entity_poly.type
_entity_poly.pdbx_seq_one_letter_code
_entity_poly.pdbx_strand_id
1 'polypeptide(L)'
;MQPDHVRIFDTTLRDGEQSPGATMTSSEKLEVAKTLSRLGVDIIEAGFAAASPDDLRAVKTIAEAVGVTGVEGRPVAEPPTICSLARAHKSDIDKAAEAIAPATKGRIHTFIATSPIHREHKLRMTRAEVLAKITEMVTYARSFTEDVEFSPEDAGRTEMDFMYEALQAAIEAGATTLNIPDTVGYTIPGEFGERIAMIREHVPGIEKAIISVHCHNDLGLAVANSLSAVQNGARQVEVAVNGIGERAGNASLEEIVMALHVRYDLYGIRTQIDATQLTRASRLVSKVTGMVVQPNKAIVGANAFAHEAGIHQDGMLKHEETYEIMRPETVGAGKTQLVLGKHSGRHAFANRLNELGYPVAGDGLDKAFARFKKLADKKKHITDADLLALVSDELYQPTEYWRLENIQVSCGTGMPTATVRLTGPEGQLETSAEVGTGPVDAVYKAIQSIVHVPATLLEYTVNSVTEGIDALGEVSVRVAPEDDEAPADKINPQYEHSRARVFHGHGAHTDVIVASAKAYLAAINRILATKQAKHENEAAGSAA
;
A
#
# COMPACT_ATOMS: atom_id res chain seq x y z
N MET A 1 34.25 2.24 15.75
CA MET A 1 33.09 2.57 16.59
C MET A 1 31.89 1.83 15.98
N GLN A 2 31.13 1.11 16.79
CA GLN A 2 29.81 0.64 16.29
C GLN A 2 28.99 1.89 15.92
N PRO A 3 28.26 1.86 14.80
CA PRO A 3 27.43 3.01 14.43
C PRO A 3 26.42 3.26 15.55
N ASP A 4 26.15 4.55 15.83
CA ASP A 4 25.14 4.93 16.80
C ASP A 4 23.77 4.39 16.35
N HIS A 5 22.99 3.85 17.28
CA HIS A 5 21.75 3.12 16.99
C HIS A 5 20.54 3.79 17.63
N VAL A 6 19.48 3.96 16.85
CA VAL A 6 18.15 4.36 17.33
C VAL A 6 17.25 3.13 17.38
N ARG A 7 16.68 2.88 18.57
CA ARG A 7 15.70 1.82 18.79
C ARG A 7 14.35 2.21 18.19
N ILE A 8 13.74 1.28 17.50
CA ILE A 8 12.38 1.42 16.98
C ILE A 8 11.42 0.72 17.94
N PHE A 9 10.58 1.53 18.59
CA PHE A 9 9.49 1.09 19.44
C PHE A 9 8.20 1.17 18.62
N ASP A 10 7.60 0.03 18.31
CA ASP A 10 6.37 0.01 17.54
C ASP A 10 5.13 -0.08 18.43
N THR A 11 4.23 0.88 18.31
CA THR A 11 2.96 0.96 19.04
C THR A 11 1.73 0.68 18.15
N THR A 12 1.89 0.06 17.00
CA THR A 12 0.79 -0.29 16.09
C THR A 12 -0.31 -1.08 16.82
N LEU A 13 0.08 -2.00 17.72
CA LEU A 13 -0.82 -2.88 18.45
C LEU A 13 -1.43 -2.25 19.73
N ARG A 14 -1.03 -1.03 20.08
CA ARG A 14 -1.57 -0.31 21.22
C ARG A 14 -2.20 1.02 20.79
N ASP A 15 -1.39 2.05 20.46
CA ASP A 15 -1.89 3.36 20.03
C ASP A 15 -2.47 3.30 18.60
N GLY A 16 -1.84 2.54 17.73
CA GLY A 16 -2.33 2.29 16.38
C GLY A 16 -3.74 1.70 16.37
N GLU A 17 -3.99 0.71 17.21
CA GLU A 17 -5.32 0.07 17.35
C GLU A 17 -6.38 0.99 17.96
N GLN A 18 -5.98 2.00 18.72
CA GLN A 18 -6.90 2.98 19.29
C GLN A 18 -7.49 3.94 18.26
N SER A 19 -6.97 3.94 17.04
CA SER A 19 -7.58 4.65 15.91
C SER A 19 -9.01 4.16 15.67
N PRO A 20 -10.01 5.05 15.55
CA PRO A 20 -11.39 4.63 15.29
C PRO A 20 -11.51 3.75 14.05
N GLY A 21 -12.02 2.53 14.24
CA GLY A 21 -12.19 1.54 13.17
C GLY A 21 -10.99 0.62 12.91
N ALA A 22 -9.87 0.76 13.64
CA ALA A 22 -8.66 -0.03 13.47
C ALA A 22 -8.56 -1.25 14.43
N THR A 23 -9.62 -1.57 15.15
CA THR A 23 -9.62 -2.69 16.12
C THR A 23 -9.28 -4.01 15.46
N MET A 24 -8.34 -4.75 16.07
CA MET A 24 -7.86 -6.04 15.59
C MET A 24 -8.28 -7.18 16.54
N THR A 25 -8.53 -8.35 15.99
CA THR A 25 -8.70 -9.58 16.78
C THR A 25 -7.36 -10.04 17.36
N SER A 26 -7.39 -10.85 18.44
CA SER A 26 -6.16 -11.39 19.04
C SER A 26 -5.28 -12.18 18.06
N SER A 27 -5.88 -12.86 17.07
CA SER A 27 -5.14 -13.56 16.01
C SER A 27 -4.47 -12.60 15.02
N GLU A 28 -5.14 -11.52 14.65
CA GLU A 28 -4.56 -10.47 13.80
C GLU A 28 -3.43 -9.73 14.51
N LYS A 29 -3.59 -9.39 15.80
CA LYS A 29 -2.52 -8.83 16.63
C LYS A 29 -1.28 -9.72 16.63
N LEU A 30 -1.44 -11.03 16.78
CA LEU A 30 -0.33 -11.97 16.73
C LEU A 30 0.38 -11.99 15.37
N GLU A 31 -0.35 -11.95 14.26
CA GLU A 31 0.25 -11.90 12.92
C GLU A 31 0.99 -10.58 12.65
N VAL A 32 0.45 -9.46 13.13
CA VAL A 32 1.16 -8.16 13.08
C VAL A 32 2.42 -8.23 13.95
N ALA A 33 2.36 -8.74 15.19
CA ALA A 33 3.52 -8.88 16.07
C ALA A 33 4.64 -9.74 15.44
N LYS A 34 4.28 -10.86 14.81
CA LYS A 34 5.24 -11.69 14.05
C LYS A 34 5.88 -10.92 12.88
N THR A 35 5.10 -10.10 12.21
CA THR A 35 5.60 -9.28 11.09
C THR A 35 6.52 -8.18 11.58
N LEU A 36 6.20 -7.49 12.68
CA LEU A 36 7.07 -6.52 13.33
C LEU A 36 8.39 -7.16 13.81
N SER A 37 8.33 -8.38 14.34
CA SER A 37 9.54 -9.13 14.69
C SER A 37 10.41 -9.43 13.46
N ARG A 38 9.82 -9.89 12.33
CA ARG A 38 10.57 -10.11 11.07
C ARG A 38 11.15 -8.82 10.50
N LEU A 39 10.44 -7.72 10.66
CA LEU A 39 10.90 -6.39 10.26
C LEU A 39 12.15 -5.95 11.06
N GLY A 40 12.35 -6.50 12.25
CA GLY A 40 13.50 -6.15 13.09
C GLY A 40 13.21 -5.08 14.15
N VAL A 41 11.94 -4.84 14.47
CA VAL A 41 11.55 -3.89 15.53
C VAL A 41 12.22 -4.26 16.87
N ASP A 42 12.75 -3.26 17.58
CA ASP A 42 13.44 -3.45 18.87
C ASP A 42 12.46 -3.75 20.00
N ILE A 43 11.37 -2.98 20.06
CA ILE A 43 10.34 -3.10 21.09
C ILE A 43 8.96 -3.14 20.42
N ILE A 44 8.11 -4.09 20.80
CA ILE A 44 6.71 -4.18 20.38
C ILE A 44 5.82 -3.86 21.57
N GLU A 45 5.12 -2.73 21.56
CA GLU A 45 4.06 -2.43 22.51
C GLU A 45 2.81 -3.21 22.12
N ALA A 46 2.65 -4.37 22.74
CA ALA A 46 1.68 -5.38 22.32
C ALA A 46 0.22 -5.06 22.70
N GLY A 47 0.01 -4.05 23.54
CA GLY A 47 -1.32 -3.61 23.96
C GLY A 47 -1.37 -3.00 25.35
N PHE A 48 -2.60 -2.81 25.84
CA PHE A 48 -2.90 -2.36 27.19
C PHE A 48 -3.60 -3.50 27.97
N ALA A 49 -2.81 -4.34 28.64
CA ALA A 49 -3.28 -5.57 29.27
C ALA A 49 -4.37 -5.36 30.33
N ALA A 50 -4.47 -4.15 30.92
CA ALA A 50 -5.50 -3.82 31.91
C ALA A 50 -6.84 -3.37 31.29
N ALA A 51 -6.91 -3.18 29.96
CA ALA A 51 -8.13 -2.71 29.31
C ALA A 51 -9.25 -3.77 29.36
N SER A 52 -8.91 -5.03 29.09
CA SER A 52 -9.84 -6.15 29.14
C SER A 52 -9.15 -7.50 29.38
N PRO A 53 -9.88 -8.55 29.78
CA PRO A 53 -9.31 -9.90 29.85
C PRO A 53 -8.82 -10.44 28.49
N ASP A 54 -9.38 -9.96 27.39
CA ASP A 54 -8.97 -10.33 26.03
C ASP A 54 -7.64 -9.68 25.66
N ASP A 55 -7.48 -8.39 25.97
CA ASP A 55 -6.21 -7.67 25.78
C ASP A 55 -5.08 -8.29 26.59
N LEU A 56 -5.33 -8.67 27.84
CA LEU A 56 -4.35 -9.39 28.65
C LEU A 56 -3.91 -10.70 27.98
N ARG A 57 -4.88 -11.49 27.47
CA ARG A 57 -4.57 -12.75 26.75
C ARG A 57 -3.81 -12.48 25.47
N ALA A 58 -4.19 -11.44 24.71
CA ALA A 58 -3.51 -11.07 23.47
C ALA A 58 -2.04 -10.69 23.70
N VAL A 59 -1.76 -9.80 24.67
CA VAL A 59 -0.38 -9.42 25.04
C VAL A 59 0.40 -10.65 25.51
N LYS A 60 -0.17 -11.51 26.35
CA LYS A 60 0.47 -12.73 26.83
C LYS A 60 0.79 -13.70 25.69
N THR A 61 -0.14 -13.91 24.76
CA THR A 61 0.08 -14.76 23.57
C THR A 61 1.22 -14.22 22.69
N ILE A 62 1.31 -12.90 22.52
CA ILE A 62 2.42 -12.26 21.80
C ILE A 62 3.74 -12.46 22.56
N ALA A 63 3.73 -12.29 23.89
CA ALA A 63 4.90 -12.51 24.72
C ALA A 63 5.43 -13.96 24.59
N GLU A 64 4.56 -14.95 24.61
CA GLU A 64 4.88 -16.36 24.43
C GLU A 64 5.40 -16.69 23.01
N ALA A 65 4.71 -16.18 21.97
CA ALA A 65 4.98 -16.57 20.59
C ALA A 65 6.13 -15.80 19.93
N VAL A 66 6.37 -14.56 20.34
CA VAL A 66 7.33 -13.63 19.70
C VAL A 66 8.42 -13.20 20.64
N GLY A 67 8.12 -13.07 21.94
CA GLY A 67 9.04 -12.53 22.95
C GLY A 67 10.03 -13.53 23.52
N VAL A 68 9.89 -14.84 23.27
CA VAL A 68 10.77 -15.87 23.84
C VAL A 68 12.01 -16.08 22.98
N THR A 69 11.81 -16.37 21.70
CA THR A 69 12.91 -16.69 20.77
C THR A 69 12.92 -15.81 19.51
N GLY A 70 11.96 -14.89 19.40
CA GLY A 70 11.66 -14.21 18.15
C GLY A 70 10.98 -15.14 17.15
N VAL A 71 10.92 -14.72 15.89
CA VAL A 71 10.34 -15.50 14.80
C VAL A 71 11.36 -15.74 13.70
N GLU A 72 11.18 -16.82 12.93
CA GLU A 72 12.01 -17.10 11.77
C GLU A 72 12.00 -15.93 10.78
N GLY A 73 13.17 -15.58 10.26
CA GLY A 73 13.37 -14.44 9.36
C GLY A 73 13.59 -13.10 10.05
N ARG A 74 13.74 -13.06 11.39
CA ARG A 74 14.16 -11.86 12.10
C ARG A 74 15.63 -11.54 11.79
N PRO A 75 16.00 -10.28 11.47
CA PRO A 75 17.36 -9.91 11.07
C PRO A 75 18.38 -9.95 12.22
N VAL A 76 17.92 -9.97 13.48
CA VAL A 76 18.75 -10.06 14.68
C VAL A 76 18.42 -11.32 15.49
N ALA A 77 19.44 -11.89 16.12
CA ALA A 77 19.31 -13.16 16.86
C ALA A 77 18.43 -13.04 18.12
N GLU A 78 18.42 -11.86 18.75
CA GLU A 78 17.67 -11.63 19.97
C GLU A 78 16.19 -11.34 19.69
N PRO A 79 15.23 -11.86 20.49
CA PRO A 79 13.82 -11.52 20.34
C PRO A 79 13.59 -10.03 20.63
N PRO A 80 12.49 -9.46 20.10
CA PRO A 80 12.10 -8.10 20.47
C PRO A 80 11.70 -8.04 21.94
N THR A 81 11.88 -6.89 22.56
CA THR A 81 11.28 -6.61 23.87
C THR A 81 9.76 -6.51 23.70
N ILE A 82 9.00 -7.22 24.55
CA ILE A 82 7.54 -7.10 24.57
C ILE A 82 7.15 -6.13 25.68
N CYS A 83 6.43 -5.08 25.28
CA CYS A 83 6.00 -4.01 26.16
C CYS A 83 4.48 -4.06 26.36
N SER A 84 4.01 -3.72 27.57
CA SER A 84 2.61 -3.46 27.85
C SER A 84 2.45 -2.12 28.54
N LEU A 85 1.47 -1.33 28.05
CA LEU A 85 1.09 -0.06 28.69
C LEU A 85 0.40 -0.33 30.02
N ALA A 86 0.63 0.54 31.00
CA ALA A 86 -0.04 0.59 32.31
C ALA A 86 -0.19 2.03 32.77
N ARG A 87 -1.40 2.42 33.18
CA ARG A 87 -1.57 3.68 33.91
C ARG A 87 -0.78 3.62 35.23
N ALA A 88 -0.44 4.76 35.79
CA ALA A 88 0.21 4.85 37.11
C ALA A 88 -0.73 4.35 38.25
N HIS A 89 -1.08 3.07 38.18
CA HIS A 89 -1.95 2.35 39.10
C HIS A 89 -1.50 0.90 39.28
N LYS A 90 -1.44 0.41 40.54
CA LYS A 90 -0.93 -0.94 40.86
C LYS A 90 -1.61 -2.04 40.08
N SER A 91 -2.95 -2.02 39.99
CA SER A 91 -3.68 -3.08 39.26
C SER A 91 -3.36 -3.12 37.76
N ASP A 92 -3.04 -1.97 37.13
CA ASP A 92 -2.67 -1.93 35.73
C ASP A 92 -1.23 -2.49 35.54
N ILE A 93 -0.34 -2.13 36.44
CA ILE A 93 1.05 -2.63 36.47
C ILE A 93 1.06 -4.15 36.72
N ASP A 94 0.22 -4.67 37.64
CA ASP A 94 0.08 -6.10 37.89
C ASP A 94 -0.32 -6.86 36.61
N LYS A 95 -1.28 -6.31 35.87
CA LYS A 95 -1.77 -6.89 34.60
C LYS A 95 -0.70 -6.83 33.49
N ALA A 96 0.02 -5.73 33.40
CA ALA A 96 1.13 -5.61 32.47
C ALA A 96 2.24 -6.62 32.79
N ALA A 97 2.63 -6.73 34.06
CA ALA A 97 3.61 -7.70 34.53
C ALA A 97 3.19 -9.14 34.23
N GLU A 98 1.94 -9.50 34.53
CA GLU A 98 1.37 -10.84 34.22
C GLU A 98 1.47 -11.15 32.71
N ALA A 99 1.13 -10.18 31.87
CA ALA A 99 1.07 -10.37 30.43
C ALA A 99 2.43 -10.51 29.76
N ILE A 100 3.45 -9.75 30.22
CA ILE A 100 4.80 -9.79 29.65
C ILE A 100 5.70 -10.86 30.27
N ALA A 101 5.30 -11.50 31.37
CA ALA A 101 6.11 -12.47 32.11
C ALA A 101 6.70 -13.61 31.25
N PRO A 102 6.02 -14.13 30.19
CA PRO A 102 6.61 -15.15 29.33
C PRO A 102 7.78 -14.66 28.45
N ALA A 103 7.87 -13.36 28.15
CA ALA A 103 8.90 -12.84 27.27
C ALA A 103 10.30 -12.88 27.92
N THR A 104 11.32 -13.18 27.11
CA THR A 104 12.73 -13.11 27.54
C THR A 104 13.13 -11.69 27.96
N LYS A 105 12.53 -10.68 27.27
CA LYS A 105 12.70 -9.27 27.58
C LYS A 105 11.31 -8.65 27.69
N GLY A 106 10.87 -8.35 28.91
CA GLY A 106 9.58 -7.72 29.17
C GLY A 106 9.77 -6.28 29.65
N ARG A 107 9.00 -5.35 29.13
CA ARG A 107 8.97 -3.94 29.54
C ARG A 107 7.59 -3.55 30.05
N ILE A 108 7.54 -2.81 31.14
CA ILE A 108 6.35 -2.10 31.60
C ILE A 108 6.47 -0.64 31.22
N HIS A 109 5.53 -0.13 30.42
CA HIS A 109 5.42 1.28 30.07
C HIS A 109 4.35 1.93 30.94
N THR A 110 4.75 2.79 31.87
CA THR A 110 3.80 3.50 32.74
C THR A 110 3.84 5.00 32.51
N PHE A 111 2.71 5.67 32.71
CA PHE A 111 2.57 7.09 32.42
C PHE A 111 1.65 7.80 33.40
N ILE A 112 1.91 9.09 33.60
CA ILE A 112 1.01 10.03 34.27
C ILE A 112 1.16 11.40 33.62
N ALA A 113 0.05 12.13 33.52
CA ALA A 113 0.07 13.47 32.92
C ALA A 113 0.77 14.50 33.81
N THR A 114 1.57 15.38 33.19
CA THR A 114 2.39 16.37 33.89
C THR A 114 2.05 17.82 33.55
N SER A 115 1.33 18.08 32.44
CA SER A 115 0.99 19.42 32.04
C SER A 115 -0.02 20.07 32.99
N PRO A 116 -0.02 21.43 33.11
CA PRO A 116 -0.94 22.17 33.99
C PRO A 116 -2.41 21.80 33.74
N ILE A 117 -2.82 21.79 32.50
CA ILE A 117 -4.21 21.49 32.11
C ILE A 117 -4.66 20.09 32.55
N HIS A 118 -3.77 19.10 32.47
CA HIS A 118 -4.09 17.76 32.92
C HIS A 118 -4.04 17.61 34.43
N ARG A 119 -3.06 18.23 35.09
CA ARG A 119 -2.98 18.23 36.55
C ARG A 119 -4.21 18.86 37.20
N GLU A 120 -4.67 20.01 36.65
CA GLU A 120 -5.81 20.77 37.19
C GLU A 120 -7.16 20.07 36.90
N HIS A 121 -7.40 19.73 35.65
CA HIS A 121 -8.75 19.31 35.21
C HIS A 121 -8.95 17.78 35.18
N LYS A 122 -7.92 17.00 34.81
CA LYS A 122 -8.00 15.53 34.66
C LYS A 122 -7.63 14.82 35.96
N LEU A 123 -6.46 15.15 36.54
CA LEU A 123 -5.92 14.45 37.70
C LEU A 123 -6.37 15.09 39.01
N ARG A 124 -6.52 16.39 39.05
CA ARG A 124 -6.76 17.19 40.25
C ARG A 124 -5.68 16.96 41.30
N MET A 125 -4.42 16.98 40.86
CA MET A 125 -3.22 16.71 41.66
C MET A 125 -2.26 17.88 41.58
N THR A 126 -1.60 18.17 42.70
CA THR A 126 -0.47 19.11 42.80
C THR A 126 0.78 18.51 42.17
N ARG A 127 1.80 19.31 41.85
CA ARG A 127 3.10 18.83 41.38
C ARG A 127 3.69 17.78 42.34
N ALA A 128 3.66 18.05 43.66
CA ALA A 128 4.20 17.14 44.66
C ALA A 128 3.48 15.78 44.70
N GLU A 129 2.17 15.75 44.54
CA GLU A 129 1.40 14.50 44.45
C GLU A 129 1.72 13.73 43.19
N VAL A 130 1.92 14.40 42.04
CA VAL A 130 2.33 13.78 40.80
C VAL A 130 3.73 13.19 40.94
N LEU A 131 4.70 13.90 41.51
CA LEU A 131 6.06 13.37 41.76
C LEU A 131 6.05 12.13 42.67
N ALA A 132 5.28 12.21 43.78
CA ALA A 132 5.13 11.05 44.68
C ALA A 132 4.53 9.83 43.93
N LYS A 133 3.56 10.08 43.05
CA LYS A 133 2.93 9.03 42.24
C LYS A 133 3.88 8.43 41.21
N ILE A 134 4.71 9.25 40.56
CA ILE A 134 5.78 8.77 39.65
C ILE A 134 6.71 7.83 40.41
N THR A 135 7.26 8.29 41.53
CA THR A 135 8.19 7.50 42.35
C THR A 135 7.56 6.19 42.82
N GLU A 136 6.33 6.23 43.35
CA GLU A 136 5.63 5.03 43.80
C GLU A 136 5.43 4.02 42.66
N MET A 137 4.92 4.46 41.51
CA MET A 137 4.50 3.55 40.44
C MET A 137 5.67 3.03 39.61
N VAL A 138 6.70 3.85 39.36
CA VAL A 138 7.92 3.37 38.68
C VAL A 138 8.67 2.38 39.57
N THR A 139 8.81 2.66 40.89
CA THR A 139 9.39 1.69 41.83
C THR A 139 8.58 0.39 41.86
N TYR A 140 7.26 0.49 41.83
CA TYR A 140 6.41 -0.70 41.82
C TYR A 140 6.58 -1.50 40.54
N ALA A 141 6.58 -0.85 39.37
CA ALA A 141 6.85 -1.51 38.08
C ALA A 141 8.25 -2.16 38.05
N ARG A 142 9.23 -1.48 38.61
CA ARG A 142 10.61 -1.98 38.72
C ARG A 142 10.74 -3.26 39.55
N SER A 143 9.80 -3.54 40.44
CA SER A 143 9.78 -4.79 41.21
C SER A 143 9.45 -6.04 40.37
N PHE A 144 8.92 -5.87 39.18
CA PHE A 144 8.51 -6.95 38.26
C PHE A 144 9.50 -7.15 37.10
N THR A 145 10.10 -6.07 36.60
CA THR A 145 11.03 -6.12 35.47
C THR A 145 12.18 -5.12 35.62
N GLU A 146 13.32 -5.45 35.02
CA GLU A 146 14.45 -4.53 34.96
C GLU A 146 14.31 -3.43 33.90
N ASP A 147 13.33 -3.50 33.01
CA ASP A 147 13.11 -2.54 31.94
C ASP A 147 11.76 -1.82 32.15
N VAL A 148 11.82 -0.58 32.61
CA VAL A 148 10.65 0.26 32.86
C VAL A 148 10.77 1.53 32.04
N GLU A 149 9.75 1.79 31.22
CA GLU A 149 9.58 3.04 30.49
C GLU A 149 8.58 3.94 31.19
N PHE A 150 8.94 5.22 31.33
CA PHE A 150 8.08 6.22 31.93
C PHE A 150 7.77 7.35 30.94
N SER A 151 6.49 7.72 30.80
CA SER A 151 6.03 8.85 29.99
C SER A 151 5.36 9.93 30.85
N PRO A 152 5.87 11.16 30.88
CA PRO A 152 5.13 12.33 31.36
C PRO A 152 4.10 12.73 30.29
N GLU A 153 2.86 12.21 30.37
CA GLU A 153 1.81 12.49 29.38
C GLU A 153 1.64 14.01 29.22
N ASP A 154 1.51 14.45 27.94
CA ASP A 154 1.42 15.84 27.54
C ASP A 154 2.71 16.65 27.84
N ALA A 155 3.85 16.00 27.58
CA ALA A 155 5.17 16.60 27.78
C ALA A 155 5.39 17.87 26.92
N GLY A 156 4.79 17.93 25.74
CA GLY A 156 4.85 19.10 24.87
C GLY A 156 4.34 20.38 25.53
N ARG A 157 3.38 20.30 26.46
CA ARG A 157 2.79 21.43 27.18
C ARG A 157 3.17 21.50 28.66
N THR A 158 4.04 20.60 29.12
CA THR A 158 4.55 20.62 30.50
C THR A 158 5.62 21.70 30.64
N GLU A 159 5.59 22.42 31.77
CA GLU A 159 6.63 23.40 32.14
C GLU A 159 7.98 22.70 32.31
N MET A 160 9.04 23.29 31.76
CA MET A 160 10.36 22.62 31.70
C MET A 160 10.97 22.35 33.09
N ASP A 161 10.77 23.27 34.05
CA ASP A 161 11.21 23.05 35.42
C ASP A 161 10.57 21.81 36.03
N PHE A 162 9.26 21.65 35.87
CA PHE A 162 8.54 20.48 36.36
C PHE A 162 8.86 19.21 35.55
N MET A 163 9.12 19.34 34.27
CA MET A 163 9.59 18.24 33.44
C MET A 163 10.89 17.66 33.98
N TYR A 164 11.85 18.50 34.35
CA TYR A 164 13.13 18.03 34.90
C TYR A 164 12.94 17.27 36.22
N GLU A 165 12.10 17.82 37.13
CA GLU A 165 11.77 17.15 38.40
C GLU A 165 11.08 15.80 38.18
N ALA A 166 10.13 15.71 37.25
CA ALA A 166 9.39 14.49 36.95
C ALA A 166 10.29 13.39 36.35
N LEU A 167 11.17 13.77 35.42
CA LEU A 167 12.10 12.83 34.79
C LEU A 167 13.19 12.37 35.78
N GLN A 168 13.71 13.27 36.61
CA GLN A 168 14.65 12.90 37.68
C GLN A 168 14.00 11.92 38.65
N ALA A 169 12.78 12.19 39.12
CA ALA A 169 12.05 11.28 40.01
C ALA A 169 11.85 9.89 39.39
N ALA A 170 11.56 9.80 38.09
CA ALA A 170 11.43 8.55 37.38
C ALA A 170 12.78 7.78 37.28
N ILE A 171 13.88 8.46 36.99
CA ILE A 171 15.23 7.86 36.97
C ILE A 171 15.60 7.30 38.34
N GLU A 172 15.43 8.09 39.40
CA GLU A 172 15.73 7.70 40.78
C GLU A 172 14.86 6.51 41.24
N ALA A 173 13.63 6.41 40.75
CA ALA A 173 12.74 5.27 40.99
C ALA A 173 13.08 4.01 40.14
N GLY A 174 13.99 4.13 39.16
CA GLY A 174 14.50 3.02 38.37
C GLY A 174 13.99 2.90 36.93
N ALA A 175 13.42 3.97 36.37
CA ALA A 175 13.10 3.99 34.93
C ALA A 175 14.37 3.91 34.08
N THR A 176 14.34 3.04 33.07
CA THR A 176 15.45 2.80 32.12
C THR A 176 15.26 3.56 30.81
N THR A 177 14.04 3.97 30.54
CA THR A 177 13.67 4.73 29.35
C THR A 177 12.69 5.86 29.76
N LEU A 178 12.95 7.05 29.25
CA LEU A 178 12.12 8.22 29.46
C LEU A 178 11.54 8.64 28.12
N ASN A 179 10.27 8.42 27.92
CA ASN A 179 9.58 8.76 26.69
C ASN A 179 8.94 10.13 26.80
N ILE A 180 9.23 11.02 25.87
CA ILE A 180 8.77 12.41 25.85
C ILE A 180 7.66 12.54 24.78
N PRO A 181 6.36 12.52 25.16
CA PRO A 181 5.29 12.53 24.19
C PRO A 181 4.83 13.95 23.80
N ASP A 182 4.76 14.23 22.51
CA ASP A 182 3.92 15.28 21.93
C ASP A 182 2.49 14.75 21.77
N THR A 183 1.80 14.64 22.90
CA THR A 183 0.51 13.94 23.03
C THR A 183 -0.60 14.56 22.19
N VAL A 184 -0.54 15.85 21.93
CA VAL A 184 -1.57 16.57 21.15
C VAL A 184 -1.08 16.98 19.76
N GLY A 185 0.14 16.59 19.39
CA GLY A 185 0.69 16.80 18.05
C GLY A 185 0.82 18.26 17.64
N TYR A 186 1.16 19.15 18.59
CA TYR A 186 1.15 20.58 18.35
C TYR A 186 2.54 21.23 18.33
N THR A 187 3.58 20.51 18.75
CA THR A 187 4.94 21.02 18.72
C THR A 187 5.49 21.10 17.29
N ILE A 188 6.46 21.98 17.09
CA ILE A 188 7.19 22.10 15.83
C ILE A 188 8.62 21.55 15.97
N PRO A 189 9.29 21.10 14.87
CA PRO A 189 10.56 20.39 14.96
C PRO A 189 11.66 21.13 15.73
N GLY A 190 11.82 22.44 15.53
CA GLY A 190 12.82 23.25 16.24
C GLY A 190 12.59 23.25 17.75
N GLU A 191 11.35 23.55 18.16
CA GLU A 191 10.94 23.57 19.58
C GLU A 191 11.09 22.20 20.24
N PHE A 192 10.62 21.14 19.56
CA PHE A 192 10.65 19.80 20.12
C PHE A 192 12.09 19.27 20.25
N GLY A 193 12.94 19.51 19.25
CA GLY A 193 14.36 19.17 19.30
C GLY A 193 15.09 19.93 20.43
N GLU A 194 14.84 21.23 20.59
CA GLU A 194 15.43 22.03 21.67
C GLU A 194 15.01 21.51 23.06
N ARG A 195 13.73 21.12 23.22
CA ARG A 195 13.21 20.51 24.45
C ARG A 195 13.99 19.24 24.81
N ILE A 196 14.31 18.37 23.83
CA ILE A 196 15.12 17.17 24.04
C ILE A 196 16.56 17.53 24.43
N ALA A 197 17.16 18.53 23.79
CA ALA A 197 18.50 19.01 24.15
C ALA A 197 18.54 19.54 25.59
N MET A 198 17.54 20.34 25.99
CA MET A 198 17.42 20.88 27.34
C MET A 198 17.21 19.78 28.39
N ILE A 199 16.39 18.75 28.11
CA ILE A 199 16.22 17.59 29.00
C ILE A 199 17.57 16.89 29.20
N ARG A 200 18.29 16.68 28.14
CA ARG A 200 19.60 16.01 28.15
C ARG A 200 20.66 16.79 28.93
N GLU A 201 20.57 18.12 28.93
CA GLU A 201 21.50 19.01 29.63
C GLU A 201 21.17 19.16 31.10
N HIS A 202 19.87 19.24 31.46
CA HIS A 202 19.45 19.70 32.77
C HIS A 202 18.91 18.61 33.71
N VAL A 203 18.54 17.42 33.17
CA VAL A 203 18.01 16.36 34.04
C VAL A 203 19.14 15.57 34.69
N PRO A 204 19.26 15.58 36.03
CA PRO A 204 20.31 14.82 36.73
C PRO A 204 20.14 13.30 36.51
N GLY A 205 21.23 12.64 36.17
CA GLY A 205 21.25 11.17 35.97
C GLY A 205 20.70 10.71 34.62
N ILE A 206 20.45 11.62 33.67
CA ILE A 206 19.89 11.31 32.34
C ILE A 206 20.71 10.29 31.57
N GLU A 207 22.01 10.19 31.83
CA GLU A 207 22.92 9.23 31.23
C GLU A 207 22.62 7.76 31.62
N LYS A 208 21.79 7.53 32.65
CA LYS A 208 21.32 6.22 33.09
C LYS A 208 20.09 5.72 32.35
N ALA A 209 19.44 6.60 31.57
CA ALA A 209 18.21 6.28 30.86
C ALA A 209 18.33 6.62 29.38
N ILE A 210 17.53 5.93 28.57
CA ILE A 210 17.39 6.24 27.14
C ILE A 210 16.28 7.29 26.99
N ILE A 211 16.56 8.36 26.25
CA ILE A 211 15.52 9.31 25.85
C ILE A 211 14.77 8.71 24.64
N SER A 212 13.48 8.49 24.81
CA SER A 212 12.51 8.10 23.80
C SER A 212 11.61 9.28 23.45
N VAL A 213 11.03 9.25 22.27
CA VAL A 213 10.03 10.25 21.84
C VAL A 213 8.84 9.59 21.19
N HIS A 214 7.66 10.15 21.45
CA HIS A 214 6.38 9.76 20.86
C HIS A 214 5.71 11.01 20.30
N CYS A 215 5.38 11.04 19.01
CA CYS A 215 4.80 12.22 18.38
C CYS A 215 3.51 11.87 17.65
N HIS A 216 2.42 12.60 18.01
CA HIS A 216 1.18 12.59 17.23
C HIS A 216 1.26 13.52 16.03
N ASN A 217 0.42 13.26 15.03
CA ASN A 217 0.54 13.85 13.69
C ASN A 217 -0.53 14.91 13.38
N ASP A 218 -1.10 15.55 14.40
CA ASP A 218 -2.22 16.50 14.24
C ASP A 218 -1.89 17.69 13.33
N LEU A 219 -0.64 18.15 13.35
CA LEU A 219 -0.12 19.18 12.43
C LEU A 219 0.64 18.60 11.22
N GLY A 220 0.69 17.28 11.04
CA GLY A 220 1.48 16.64 9.98
C GLY A 220 2.99 16.67 10.24
N LEU A 221 3.44 16.82 11.49
CA LEU A 221 4.83 17.03 11.85
C LEU A 221 5.44 15.90 12.70
N ALA A 222 4.71 14.82 12.96
CA ALA A 222 5.17 13.76 13.86
C ALA A 222 6.53 13.19 13.46
N VAL A 223 6.75 12.87 12.19
CA VAL A 223 8.02 12.36 11.67
C VAL A 223 9.13 13.41 11.80
N ALA A 224 8.84 14.66 11.45
CA ALA A 224 9.81 15.75 11.53
C ALA A 224 10.22 16.05 12.98
N ASN A 225 9.27 16.03 13.92
CA ASN A 225 9.53 16.20 15.36
C ASN A 225 10.41 15.06 15.88
N SER A 226 10.08 13.82 15.56
CA SER A 226 10.86 12.63 15.96
C SER A 226 12.29 12.67 15.41
N LEU A 227 12.48 13.03 14.16
CA LEU A 227 13.81 13.19 13.56
C LEU A 227 14.62 14.33 14.19
N SER A 228 13.97 15.44 14.51
CA SER A 228 14.59 16.55 15.25
C SER A 228 15.03 16.12 16.65
N ALA A 229 14.21 15.32 17.35
CA ALA A 229 14.55 14.74 18.62
C ALA A 229 15.78 13.81 18.55
N VAL A 230 15.85 12.97 17.52
CA VAL A 230 17.01 12.07 17.27
C VAL A 230 18.29 12.87 17.07
N GLN A 231 18.26 13.96 16.33
CA GLN A 231 19.40 14.89 16.16
C GLN A 231 19.85 15.50 17.49
N ASN A 232 18.92 15.72 18.42
CA ASN A 232 19.17 16.30 19.72
C ASN A 232 19.42 15.27 20.85
N GLY A 233 19.50 13.98 20.51
CA GLY A 233 20.00 12.95 21.41
C GLY A 233 18.99 11.90 21.85
N ALA A 234 17.77 11.89 21.33
CA ALA A 234 16.87 10.75 21.49
C ALA A 234 17.48 9.48 20.82
N ARG A 235 17.31 8.33 21.46
CA ARG A 235 17.84 7.04 20.99
C ARG A 235 16.78 5.94 20.97
N GLN A 236 15.53 6.30 21.18
CA GLN A 236 14.35 5.50 20.88
C GLN A 236 13.29 6.40 20.25
N VAL A 237 12.57 5.88 19.27
CA VAL A 237 11.43 6.56 18.64
C VAL A 237 10.23 5.60 18.65
N GLU A 238 9.13 6.07 19.23
CA GLU A 238 7.84 5.37 19.13
C GLU A 238 7.18 5.70 17.79
N VAL A 239 6.75 4.67 17.11
CA VAL A 239 6.19 4.75 15.75
C VAL A 239 5.04 3.77 15.58
N ALA A 240 4.23 3.97 14.55
CA ALA A 240 3.27 2.97 14.10
C ALA A 240 3.42 2.72 12.60
N VAL A 241 3.19 1.49 12.17
CA VAL A 241 3.14 1.16 10.74
C VAL A 241 2.04 1.98 10.07
N ASN A 242 2.33 2.58 8.93
CA ASN A 242 1.47 3.52 8.20
C ASN A 242 1.13 4.82 8.98
N GLY A 243 1.72 5.02 10.14
CA GLY A 243 1.42 6.16 10.99
C GLY A 243 0.01 6.11 11.60
N ILE A 244 -0.63 4.94 11.72
CA ILE A 244 -1.95 4.81 12.35
C ILE A 244 -1.89 5.16 13.83
N GLY A 245 -3.00 5.65 14.40
CA GLY A 245 -3.08 6.03 15.81
C GLY A 245 -4.24 6.95 16.10
N GLU A 246 -4.29 7.42 17.33
CA GLU A 246 -5.34 8.34 17.80
C GLU A 246 -5.38 9.61 16.93
N ARG A 247 -6.56 10.11 16.61
CA ARG A 247 -6.84 11.33 15.81
C ARG A 247 -6.18 11.29 14.41
N ALA A 248 -5.07 12.06 14.20
CA ALA A 248 -4.33 12.12 12.94
C ALA A 248 -3.20 11.08 12.85
N GLY A 249 -3.04 10.24 13.87
CA GLY A 249 -2.07 9.16 13.92
C GLY A 249 -0.73 9.51 14.55
N ASN A 250 0.21 8.60 14.45
CA ASN A 250 1.56 8.63 15.01
C ASN A 250 2.62 8.97 13.95
N ALA A 251 3.86 9.13 14.41
CA ALA A 251 5.01 9.08 13.51
C ALA A 251 5.04 7.74 12.76
N SER A 252 5.22 7.80 11.46
CA SER A 252 5.18 6.66 10.56
C SER A 252 6.49 5.86 10.63
N LEU A 253 6.42 4.56 10.93
CA LEU A 253 7.59 3.69 11.04
C LEU A 253 8.46 3.75 9.78
N GLU A 254 7.84 3.53 8.62
CA GLU A 254 8.52 3.50 7.33
C GLU A 254 9.21 4.83 6.99
N GLU A 255 8.63 5.95 7.37
CA GLU A 255 9.19 7.27 7.09
C GLU A 255 10.39 7.58 8.00
N ILE A 256 10.33 7.26 9.30
CA ILE A 256 11.47 7.40 10.23
C ILE A 256 12.63 6.52 9.78
N VAL A 257 12.36 5.24 9.50
CA VAL A 257 13.41 4.28 9.12
C VAL A 257 14.09 4.70 7.83
N MET A 258 13.32 5.07 6.81
CA MET A 258 13.88 5.44 5.52
C MET A 258 14.55 6.81 5.53
N ALA A 259 14.07 7.77 6.33
CA ALA A 259 14.78 9.05 6.51
C ALA A 259 16.18 8.84 7.12
N LEU A 260 16.30 8.01 8.16
CA LEU A 260 17.60 7.67 8.77
C LEU A 260 18.49 6.87 7.81
N HIS A 261 17.90 5.97 7.03
CA HIS A 261 18.63 5.14 6.06
C HIS A 261 19.18 5.98 4.90
N VAL A 262 18.33 6.77 4.22
CA VAL A 262 18.69 7.58 3.04
C VAL A 262 19.61 8.74 3.43
N ARG A 263 19.36 9.35 4.59
CA ARG A 263 20.15 10.50 5.07
C ARG A 263 21.15 10.12 6.16
N TYR A 264 21.72 8.92 6.03
CA TYR A 264 22.80 8.48 6.94
C TYR A 264 23.99 9.44 6.94
N ASP A 265 24.24 10.11 5.81
CA ASP A 265 25.23 11.19 5.68
C ASP A 265 25.03 12.32 6.69
N LEU A 266 23.78 12.64 7.01
CA LEU A 266 23.40 13.70 7.93
C LEU A 266 23.29 13.22 9.37
N TYR A 267 22.66 12.05 9.60
CA TYR A 267 22.35 11.58 10.94
C TYR A 267 23.50 10.77 11.57
N GLY A 268 24.27 10.02 10.78
CA GLY A 268 25.30 9.08 11.27
C GLY A 268 24.73 7.93 12.13
N ILE A 269 23.42 7.72 12.09
CA ILE A 269 22.66 6.84 12.98
C ILE A 269 21.95 5.79 12.14
N ARG A 270 21.84 4.57 12.67
CA ARG A 270 21.16 3.45 12.01
C ARG A 270 20.05 2.88 12.89
N THR A 271 19.15 2.15 12.26
CA THR A 271 18.21 1.22 12.90
C THR A 271 18.58 -0.21 12.51
N GLN A 272 18.03 -1.19 13.21
CA GLN A 272 18.18 -2.61 12.82
C GLN A 272 17.06 -3.14 11.94
N ILE A 273 16.19 -2.25 11.43
CA ILE A 273 15.06 -2.61 10.60
C ILE A 273 15.52 -3.13 9.24
N ASP A 274 14.97 -4.27 8.84
CA ASP A 274 15.04 -4.76 7.47
C ASP A 274 14.05 -4.00 6.60
N ALA A 275 14.52 -2.95 5.96
CA ALA A 275 13.69 -2.07 5.13
C ALA A 275 12.96 -2.83 4.01
N THR A 276 13.49 -3.95 3.53
CA THR A 276 12.85 -4.77 2.48
C THR A 276 11.51 -5.37 2.89
N GLN A 277 11.17 -5.36 4.18
CA GLN A 277 9.90 -5.84 4.71
C GLN A 277 8.85 -4.73 4.90
N LEU A 278 9.20 -3.46 4.70
CA LEU A 278 8.32 -2.30 4.99
C LEU A 278 7.00 -2.36 4.22
N THR A 279 7.05 -2.58 2.90
CA THR A 279 5.83 -2.66 2.07
C THR A 279 4.93 -3.83 2.48
N ARG A 280 5.51 -4.96 2.89
CA ARG A 280 4.76 -6.11 3.38
C ARG A 280 4.06 -5.81 4.70
N ALA A 281 4.76 -5.18 5.66
CA ALA A 281 4.20 -4.77 6.94
C ALA A 281 3.04 -3.76 6.75
N SER A 282 3.26 -2.75 5.91
CA SER A 282 2.25 -1.75 5.55
C SER A 282 0.96 -2.38 4.99
N ARG A 283 1.10 -3.32 4.04
CA ARG A 283 -0.05 -4.02 3.44
C ARG A 283 -0.80 -4.89 4.44
N LEU A 284 -0.07 -5.60 5.33
CA LEU A 284 -0.70 -6.41 6.36
C LEU A 284 -1.53 -5.56 7.31
N VAL A 285 -0.93 -4.49 7.87
CA VAL A 285 -1.62 -3.59 8.80
C VAL A 285 -2.83 -2.93 8.14
N SER A 286 -2.69 -2.43 6.90
CA SER A 286 -3.82 -1.89 6.13
C SER A 286 -4.96 -2.92 5.95
N LYS A 287 -4.61 -4.18 5.67
CA LYS A 287 -5.58 -5.25 5.48
C LYS A 287 -6.34 -5.61 6.76
N VAL A 288 -5.64 -5.74 7.89
CA VAL A 288 -6.29 -6.19 9.15
C VAL A 288 -7.05 -5.06 9.83
N THR A 289 -6.60 -3.81 9.70
CA THR A 289 -7.29 -2.64 10.26
C THR A 289 -8.37 -2.07 9.35
N GLY A 290 -8.38 -2.41 8.06
CA GLY A 290 -9.25 -1.79 7.06
C GLY A 290 -8.86 -0.35 6.70
N MET A 291 -7.81 0.21 7.28
CA MET A 291 -7.33 1.57 6.99
C MET A 291 -6.51 1.57 5.71
N VAL A 292 -7.10 2.11 4.65
CA VAL A 292 -6.47 2.15 3.32
C VAL A 292 -5.31 3.15 3.30
N VAL A 293 -4.13 2.69 2.85
CA VAL A 293 -2.97 3.56 2.64
C VAL A 293 -3.23 4.49 1.45
N GLN A 294 -3.04 5.79 1.64
CA GLN A 294 -3.17 6.77 0.56
C GLN A 294 -2.18 6.46 -0.57
N PRO A 295 -2.59 6.56 -1.85
CA PRO A 295 -1.69 6.26 -2.97
C PRO A 295 -0.39 7.08 -2.97
N ASN A 296 -0.43 8.32 -2.49
CA ASN A 296 0.72 9.21 -2.37
C ASN A 296 1.42 9.17 -1.01
N LYS A 297 1.12 8.17 -0.15
CA LYS A 297 1.83 7.97 1.12
C LYS A 297 3.32 7.77 0.83
N ALA A 298 4.16 8.46 1.55
CA ALA A 298 5.60 8.29 1.42
C ALA A 298 6.02 6.82 1.66
N ILE A 299 7.03 6.35 0.97
CA ILE A 299 7.68 5.04 1.07
C ILE A 299 6.79 3.86 0.60
N VAL A 300 5.56 3.71 1.08
CA VAL A 300 4.73 2.51 0.89
C VAL A 300 3.47 2.73 0.06
N GLY A 301 3.16 3.97 -0.30
CA GLY A 301 2.01 4.31 -1.15
C GLY A 301 2.18 3.76 -2.57
N ALA A 302 1.07 3.45 -3.23
CA ALA A 302 1.08 2.88 -4.59
C ALA A 302 1.80 3.76 -5.63
N ASN A 303 1.83 5.08 -5.40
CA ASN A 303 2.48 6.04 -6.27
C ASN A 303 3.91 6.42 -5.82
N ALA A 304 4.42 5.85 -4.71
CA ALA A 304 5.73 6.23 -4.18
C ALA A 304 6.89 6.03 -5.19
N PHE A 305 6.72 5.07 -6.11
CA PHE A 305 7.68 4.73 -7.17
C PHE A 305 7.00 4.74 -8.55
N ALA A 306 6.05 5.64 -8.78
CA ALA A 306 5.33 5.76 -10.04
C ALA A 306 5.57 7.14 -10.67
N HIS A 307 5.97 7.16 -11.93
CA HIS A 307 6.22 8.38 -12.69
C HIS A 307 5.31 8.45 -13.92
N GLU A 308 4.50 9.50 -14.03
CA GLU A 308 3.63 9.74 -15.19
C GLU A 308 4.14 10.90 -16.06
N ALA A 309 4.73 11.93 -15.45
CA ALA A 309 5.19 13.11 -16.16
C ALA A 309 6.34 12.77 -17.13
N GLY A 310 6.22 13.18 -18.40
CA GLY A 310 7.19 12.86 -19.45
C GLY A 310 8.63 13.33 -19.14
N ILE A 311 8.79 14.47 -18.46
CA ILE A 311 10.10 14.97 -18.03
C ILE A 311 10.73 14.04 -16.99
N HIS A 312 9.94 13.57 -16.02
CA HIS A 312 10.41 12.62 -15.02
C HIS A 312 10.75 11.27 -15.65
N GLN A 313 9.88 10.76 -16.54
CA GLN A 313 10.11 9.50 -17.25
C GLN A 313 11.39 9.56 -18.13
N ASP A 314 11.62 10.67 -18.82
CA ASP A 314 12.85 10.86 -19.62
C ASP A 314 14.11 10.90 -18.73
N GLY A 315 14.05 11.55 -17.57
CA GLY A 315 15.12 11.54 -16.59
C GLY A 315 15.42 10.14 -16.07
N MET A 316 14.40 9.43 -15.61
CA MET A 316 14.49 8.05 -15.10
C MET A 316 15.10 7.08 -16.11
N LEU A 317 14.70 7.18 -17.39
CA LEU A 317 15.23 6.35 -18.47
C LEU A 317 16.73 6.63 -18.77
N LYS A 318 17.21 7.82 -18.42
CA LYS A 318 18.63 8.18 -18.56
C LYS A 318 19.45 7.77 -17.35
N HIS A 319 18.92 8.00 -16.15
CA HIS A 319 19.53 7.61 -14.88
C HIS A 319 18.48 7.65 -13.75
N GLU A 320 18.31 6.55 -13.04
CA GLU A 320 17.28 6.40 -12.00
C GLU A 320 17.39 7.46 -10.90
N GLU A 321 18.60 7.79 -10.45
CA GLU A 321 18.85 8.79 -9.39
C GLU A 321 18.48 10.23 -9.77
N THR A 322 18.04 10.49 -11.02
CA THR A 322 17.56 11.82 -11.40
C THR A 322 16.29 12.23 -10.66
N TYR A 323 15.46 11.26 -10.26
CA TYR A 323 14.21 11.49 -9.57
C TYR A 323 13.91 10.49 -8.44
N GLU A 324 14.77 9.49 -8.19
CA GLU A 324 14.63 8.55 -7.09
C GLU A 324 15.77 8.70 -6.09
N ILE A 325 15.42 8.88 -4.81
CA ILE A 325 16.35 8.92 -3.67
C ILE A 325 16.56 7.54 -3.04
N MET A 326 15.77 6.55 -3.45
CA MET A 326 15.79 5.17 -2.99
C MET A 326 15.17 4.28 -4.05
N ARG A 327 15.57 3.00 -4.09
CA ARG A 327 15.01 2.03 -5.04
C ARG A 327 13.80 1.30 -4.44
N PRO A 328 12.80 0.92 -5.26
CA PRO A 328 11.63 0.16 -4.81
C PRO A 328 11.99 -1.11 -4.03
N GLU A 329 13.03 -1.82 -4.48
CA GLU A 329 13.50 -3.06 -3.86
C GLU A 329 14.00 -2.84 -2.43
N THR A 330 14.55 -1.65 -2.13
CA THR A 330 15.04 -1.29 -0.78
C THR A 330 13.94 -1.35 0.26
N VAL A 331 12.68 -1.09 -0.14
CA VAL A 331 11.53 -1.10 0.75
C VAL A 331 10.59 -2.30 0.51
N GLY A 332 11.02 -3.28 -0.30
CA GLY A 332 10.23 -4.44 -0.65
C GLY A 332 9.03 -4.14 -1.55
N ALA A 333 9.07 -3.02 -2.26
CA ALA A 333 8.14 -2.71 -3.33
C ALA A 333 8.57 -3.43 -4.63
N GLY A 334 7.65 -3.52 -5.58
CA GLY A 334 7.98 -4.02 -6.93
C GLY A 334 8.91 -3.04 -7.68
N LYS A 335 9.08 -3.27 -8.97
CA LYS A 335 9.88 -2.36 -9.83
C LYS A 335 9.18 -1.01 -9.97
N THR A 336 9.97 0.03 -10.22
CA THR A 336 9.49 1.36 -10.60
C THR A 336 8.51 1.25 -11.77
N GLN A 337 7.36 1.90 -11.66
CA GLN A 337 6.32 1.87 -12.68
C GLN A 337 6.30 3.17 -13.48
N LEU A 338 6.59 3.08 -14.77
CA LEU A 338 6.33 4.17 -15.71
C LEU A 338 4.85 4.08 -16.11
N VAL A 339 4.01 4.82 -15.40
CA VAL A 339 2.57 4.86 -15.68
C VAL A 339 2.34 5.72 -16.92
N LEU A 340 1.71 5.13 -17.95
CA LEU A 340 1.34 5.88 -19.15
C LEU A 340 0.00 6.58 -18.95
N GLY A 341 0.01 7.89 -19.15
CA GLY A 341 -1.16 8.75 -19.00
C GLY A 341 -1.04 10.04 -19.81
N LYS A 342 -1.94 10.99 -19.52
CA LYS A 342 -2.02 12.26 -20.24
C LYS A 342 -0.69 13.02 -20.35
N HIS A 343 0.16 12.92 -19.34
CA HIS A 343 1.43 13.66 -19.25
C HIS A 343 2.65 12.89 -19.79
N SER A 344 2.46 11.61 -20.17
CA SER A 344 3.56 10.79 -20.70
C SER A 344 4.07 11.28 -22.04
N GLY A 345 5.40 11.22 -22.19
CA GLY A 345 6.10 11.59 -23.43
C GLY A 345 6.15 10.46 -24.46
N ARG A 346 6.51 10.81 -25.71
CA ARG A 346 6.66 9.88 -26.84
C ARG A 346 7.67 8.76 -26.54
N HIS A 347 8.75 9.07 -25.83
CA HIS A 347 9.83 8.12 -25.50
C HIS A 347 9.32 7.03 -24.54
N ALA A 348 8.62 7.40 -23.47
CA ALA A 348 8.04 6.44 -22.54
C ALA A 348 6.99 5.53 -23.21
N PHE A 349 6.18 6.08 -24.10
CA PHE A 349 5.23 5.33 -24.92
C PHE A 349 5.93 4.31 -25.83
N ALA A 350 7.00 4.72 -26.53
CA ALA A 350 7.79 3.85 -27.39
C ALA A 350 8.46 2.72 -26.59
N ASN A 351 9.05 3.04 -25.43
CA ASN A 351 9.69 2.05 -24.57
C ASN A 351 8.68 1.00 -24.06
N ARG A 352 7.50 1.44 -23.65
CA ARG A 352 6.46 0.49 -23.20
C ARG A 352 6.00 -0.45 -24.31
N LEU A 353 5.88 0.07 -25.55
CA LEU A 353 5.56 -0.76 -26.71
C LEU A 353 6.68 -1.78 -26.99
N ASN A 354 7.96 -1.37 -26.86
CA ASN A 354 9.09 -2.29 -27.04
C ASN A 354 9.09 -3.40 -25.97
N GLU A 355 8.81 -3.07 -24.70
CA GLU A 355 8.69 -4.04 -23.61
C GLU A 355 7.55 -5.05 -23.87
N LEU A 356 6.47 -4.60 -24.50
CA LEU A 356 5.34 -5.43 -24.89
C LEU A 356 5.60 -6.25 -26.16
N GLY A 357 6.80 -6.12 -26.79
CA GLY A 357 7.19 -6.84 -27.99
C GLY A 357 6.69 -6.22 -29.30
N TYR A 358 6.30 -4.96 -29.28
CA TYR A 358 5.81 -4.22 -30.46
C TYR A 358 6.72 -3.02 -30.77
N PRO A 359 7.90 -3.23 -31.36
CA PRO A 359 8.79 -2.14 -31.74
C PRO A 359 8.18 -1.38 -32.91
N VAL A 360 7.72 -0.15 -32.65
CA VAL A 360 7.18 0.78 -33.65
C VAL A 360 8.10 1.97 -33.75
N ALA A 361 8.46 2.40 -34.96
CA ALA A 361 9.35 3.51 -35.21
C ALA A 361 8.81 4.46 -36.30
N GLY A 362 9.41 5.65 -36.45
CA GLY A 362 9.10 6.62 -37.49
C GLY A 362 7.66 7.12 -37.44
N ASP A 363 7.04 7.32 -38.61
CA ASP A 363 5.69 7.86 -38.76
C ASP A 363 4.60 7.01 -38.08
N GLY A 364 4.78 5.69 -38.01
CA GLY A 364 3.85 4.79 -37.31
C GLY A 364 3.80 5.08 -35.83
N LEU A 365 4.96 5.33 -35.19
CA LEU A 365 5.03 5.71 -33.78
C LEU A 365 4.37 7.08 -33.53
N ASP A 366 4.54 8.05 -34.43
CA ASP A 366 3.97 9.38 -34.29
C ASP A 366 2.43 9.35 -34.36
N LYS A 367 1.88 8.55 -35.29
CA LYS A 367 0.43 8.35 -35.41
C LYS A 367 -0.13 7.60 -34.19
N ALA A 368 0.52 6.52 -33.76
CA ALA A 368 0.11 5.77 -32.57
C ALA A 368 0.18 6.64 -31.32
N PHE A 369 1.22 7.47 -31.17
CA PHE A 369 1.34 8.42 -30.07
C PHE A 369 0.27 9.50 -30.08
N ALA A 370 -0.09 10.05 -31.25
CA ALA A 370 -1.19 11.01 -31.37
C ALA A 370 -2.53 10.42 -30.94
N ARG A 371 -2.80 9.14 -31.27
CA ARG A 371 -3.99 8.40 -30.80
C ARG A 371 -3.92 8.12 -29.30
N PHE A 372 -2.75 7.73 -28.79
CA PHE A 372 -2.53 7.55 -27.37
C PHE A 372 -2.88 8.81 -26.58
N LYS A 373 -2.43 9.99 -27.03
CA LYS A 373 -2.78 11.27 -26.38
C LYS A 373 -4.28 11.53 -26.36
N LYS A 374 -4.99 11.25 -27.45
CA LYS A 374 -6.45 11.38 -27.51
C LYS A 374 -7.16 10.39 -26.57
N LEU A 375 -6.63 9.19 -26.42
CA LEU A 375 -7.16 8.20 -25.48
C LEU A 375 -6.89 8.63 -24.03
N ALA A 376 -5.67 9.07 -23.72
CA ALA A 376 -5.26 9.53 -22.41
C ALA A 376 -5.99 10.80 -21.94
N ASP A 377 -6.50 11.62 -22.86
CA ASP A 377 -7.40 12.74 -22.53
C ASP A 377 -8.79 12.30 -22.07
N LYS A 378 -9.21 11.08 -22.45
CA LYS A 378 -10.54 10.53 -22.16
C LYS A 378 -10.56 9.44 -21.10
N LYS A 379 -9.44 8.74 -20.91
CA LYS A 379 -9.32 7.57 -20.03
C LYS A 379 -8.26 7.81 -18.96
N LYS A 380 -8.65 7.76 -17.68
CA LYS A 380 -7.77 8.05 -16.55
C LYS A 380 -6.66 7.00 -16.35
N HIS A 381 -6.94 5.74 -16.63
CA HIS A 381 -5.99 4.62 -16.50
C HIS A 381 -5.81 3.93 -17.85
N ILE A 382 -4.63 4.08 -18.44
CA ILE A 382 -4.26 3.42 -19.69
C ILE A 382 -3.65 2.06 -19.36
N THR A 383 -4.19 1.01 -19.95
CA THR A 383 -3.69 -0.36 -19.77
C THR A 383 -2.81 -0.79 -20.94
N ASP A 384 -2.00 -1.84 -20.76
CA ASP A 384 -1.21 -2.43 -21.85
C ASP A 384 -2.09 -2.88 -23.01
N ALA A 385 -3.30 -3.37 -22.70
CA ALA A 385 -4.28 -3.75 -23.71
C ALA A 385 -4.73 -2.55 -24.57
N ASP A 386 -4.87 -1.36 -23.97
CA ASP A 386 -5.17 -0.14 -24.72
C ASP A 386 -4.03 0.22 -25.66
N LEU A 387 -2.77 0.11 -25.19
CA LEU A 387 -1.61 0.40 -26.02
C LEU A 387 -1.51 -0.56 -27.21
N LEU A 388 -1.74 -1.83 -26.97
CA LEU A 388 -1.75 -2.86 -28.03
C LEU A 388 -2.85 -2.61 -29.06
N ALA A 389 -4.04 -2.19 -28.60
CA ALA A 389 -5.14 -1.81 -29.52
C ALA A 389 -4.74 -0.64 -30.42
N LEU A 390 -4.08 0.39 -29.85
CA LEU A 390 -3.62 1.56 -30.63
C LEU A 390 -2.59 1.21 -31.70
N VAL A 391 -1.71 0.23 -31.42
CA VAL A 391 -0.65 -0.20 -32.34
C VAL A 391 -1.16 -1.22 -33.33
N SER A 392 -2.05 -2.12 -32.93
CA SER A 392 -2.67 -3.10 -33.84
C SER A 392 -3.41 -2.43 -35.00
N ASP A 393 -4.02 -1.26 -34.76
CA ASP A 393 -4.68 -0.47 -35.80
C ASP A 393 -3.69 0.15 -36.82
N GLU A 394 -2.42 0.35 -36.46
CA GLU A 394 -1.38 0.89 -37.35
C GLU A 394 -0.64 -0.21 -38.15
N LEU A 395 -0.50 -1.41 -37.56
CA LEU A 395 0.16 -2.55 -38.20
C LEU A 395 -0.80 -3.38 -39.08
N TYR A 396 -2.07 -3.35 -38.76
CA TYR A 396 -3.12 -4.04 -39.49
C TYR A 396 -4.26 -3.04 -39.71
N GLN A 397 -4.43 -2.53 -40.93
CA GLN A 397 -5.77 -2.14 -41.38
C GLN A 397 -6.55 -3.46 -41.49
N PRO A 398 -7.49 -3.77 -40.60
CA PRO A 398 -8.25 -4.99 -40.73
C PRO A 398 -9.08 -4.85 -42.03
N THR A 399 -8.85 -5.74 -42.95
CA THR A 399 -9.86 -6.01 -43.96
C THR A 399 -11.11 -6.36 -43.17
N GLU A 400 -12.15 -5.51 -43.24
CA GLU A 400 -13.45 -5.83 -42.64
C GLU A 400 -14.03 -7.02 -43.40
N TYR A 401 -13.77 -8.23 -42.92
CA TYR A 401 -14.30 -9.47 -43.53
C TYR A 401 -15.81 -9.50 -43.39
N TRP A 402 -16.35 -9.06 -42.26
CA TRP A 402 -17.77 -8.99 -42.00
C TRP A 402 -18.15 -7.62 -41.47
N ARG A 403 -19.21 -7.05 -42.01
CA ARG A 403 -19.76 -5.73 -41.62
C ARG A 403 -21.21 -5.85 -41.15
N LEU A 404 -21.52 -5.18 -40.03
CA LEU A 404 -22.87 -5.12 -39.50
C LEU A 404 -23.75 -4.19 -40.36
N GLU A 405 -24.80 -4.76 -40.98
CA GLU A 405 -25.79 -4.01 -41.78
C GLU A 405 -27.04 -3.67 -40.98
N ASN A 406 -27.58 -4.62 -40.25
CA ASN A 406 -28.79 -4.44 -39.48
C ASN A 406 -28.83 -5.36 -38.27
N ILE A 407 -29.46 -4.88 -37.21
CA ILE A 407 -29.71 -5.64 -35.99
C ILE A 407 -31.11 -5.31 -35.46
N GLN A 408 -31.87 -6.32 -35.11
CA GLN A 408 -33.13 -6.22 -34.42
C GLN A 408 -33.15 -7.14 -33.22
N VAL A 409 -33.47 -6.57 -32.04
CA VAL A 409 -33.52 -7.34 -30.79
C VAL A 409 -34.89 -7.19 -30.16
N SER A 410 -35.46 -8.30 -29.76
CA SER A 410 -36.69 -8.35 -28.99
C SER A 410 -36.38 -8.92 -27.60
N CYS A 411 -36.65 -8.15 -26.56
CA CYS A 411 -36.51 -8.56 -25.18
C CYS A 411 -37.70 -8.11 -24.34
N GLY A 412 -38.05 -8.93 -23.36
CA GLY A 412 -39.20 -8.68 -22.48
C GLY A 412 -39.30 -9.80 -21.44
N THR A 413 -40.48 -10.18 -21.01
CA THR A 413 -40.71 -11.29 -20.07
C THR A 413 -40.54 -12.67 -20.72
N GLY A 414 -40.34 -12.75 -22.04
CA GLY A 414 -40.04 -13.95 -22.81
C GLY A 414 -38.54 -14.16 -23.04
N MET A 415 -38.19 -15.12 -23.94
CA MET A 415 -36.83 -15.38 -24.34
C MET A 415 -36.27 -14.23 -25.20
N PRO A 416 -35.09 -13.63 -24.83
CA PRO A 416 -34.45 -12.63 -25.67
C PRO A 416 -34.08 -13.23 -27.04
N THR A 417 -34.45 -12.54 -28.13
CA THR A 417 -34.11 -12.93 -29.51
C THR A 417 -33.40 -11.81 -30.21
N ALA A 418 -32.41 -12.13 -31.03
CA ALA A 418 -31.74 -11.17 -31.91
C ALA A 418 -31.72 -11.67 -33.36
N THR A 419 -32.07 -10.80 -34.29
CA THR A 419 -31.86 -11.00 -35.72
C THR A 419 -30.75 -10.08 -36.18
N VAL A 420 -29.68 -10.65 -36.73
CA VAL A 420 -28.49 -9.93 -37.22
C VAL A 420 -28.34 -10.16 -38.71
N ARG A 421 -28.01 -9.09 -39.44
CA ARG A 421 -27.68 -9.13 -40.87
C ARG A 421 -26.27 -8.59 -41.06
N LEU A 422 -25.40 -9.40 -41.68
CA LEU A 422 -24.01 -9.04 -41.99
C LEU A 422 -23.77 -9.05 -43.49
N THR A 423 -22.84 -8.19 -43.93
CA THR A 423 -22.23 -8.27 -45.28
C THR A 423 -20.88 -8.99 -45.14
N GLY A 424 -20.68 -10.05 -45.88
CA GLY A 424 -19.43 -10.85 -45.88
C GLY A 424 -18.40 -10.35 -46.88
N PRO A 425 -17.21 -11.02 -46.91
CA PRO A 425 -16.05 -10.57 -47.70
C PRO A 425 -16.29 -10.54 -49.23
N GLU A 426 -17.23 -11.35 -49.75
CA GLU A 426 -17.58 -11.39 -51.16
C GLU A 426 -18.80 -10.49 -51.49
N GLY A 427 -19.25 -9.66 -50.52
CA GLY A 427 -20.42 -8.80 -50.65
C GLY A 427 -21.77 -9.52 -50.46
N GLN A 428 -21.76 -10.80 -50.05
CA GLN A 428 -22.95 -11.57 -49.72
C GLN A 428 -23.63 -11.04 -48.46
N LEU A 429 -24.95 -11.04 -48.44
CA LEU A 429 -25.78 -10.67 -47.31
C LEU A 429 -26.28 -11.92 -46.59
N GLU A 430 -25.89 -12.09 -45.35
CA GLU A 430 -26.34 -13.21 -44.51
C GLU A 430 -27.14 -12.71 -43.31
N THR A 431 -28.16 -13.46 -42.93
CA THR A 431 -29.06 -13.12 -41.84
C THR A 431 -29.30 -14.33 -40.98
N SER A 432 -29.11 -14.18 -39.67
CA SER A 432 -29.44 -15.20 -38.68
C SER A 432 -30.26 -14.63 -37.53
N ALA A 433 -31.09 -15.49 -36.95
CA ALA A 433 -31.89 -15.16 -35.77
C ALA A 433 -31.66 -16.22 -34.68
N GLU A 434 -31.24 -15.77 -33.49
CA GLU A 434 -30.87 -16.63 -32.39
C GLU A 434 -31.53 -16.20 -31.07
N VAL A 435 -31.63 -17.16 -30.16
CA VAL A 435 -32.17 -16.96 -28.79
C VAL A 435 -30.99 -16.95 -27.80
N GLY A 436 -31.04 -16.04 -26.85
CA GLY A 436 -30.02 -15.93 -25.81
C GLY A 436 -30.54 -15.90 -24.38
N THR A 437 -29.65 -15.96 -23.42
CA THR A 437 -29.93 -15.73 -22.00
C THR A 437 -30.18 -14.24 -21.69
N GLY A 438 -29.72 -13.37 -22.60
CA GLY A 438 -29.91 -11.93 -22.61
C GLY A 438 -29.79 -11.36 -24.01
N PRO A 439 -30.14 -10.07 -24.23
CA PRO A 439 -30.11 -9.44 -25.55
C PRO A 439 -28.72 -9.48 -26.20
N VAL A 440 -27.66 -9.27 -25.44
CA VAL A 440 -26.26 -9.31 -25.95
C VAL A 440 -25.86 -10.73 -26.33
N ASP A 441 -26.21 -11.74 -25.52
CA ASP A 441 -25.91 -13.15 -25.80
C ASP A 441 -26.63 -13.62 -27.07
N ALA A 442 -27.91 -13.21 -27.28
CA ALA A 442 -28.64 -13.51 -28.51
C ALA A 442 -27.94 -12.93 -29.74
N VAL A 443 -27.44 -11.69 -29.65
CA VAL A 443 -26.71 -11.01 -30.73
C VAL A 443 -25.40 -11.74 -31.05
N TYR A 444 -24.64 -12.11 -30.04
CA TYR A 444 -23.34 -12.81 -30.24
C TYR A 444 -23.54 -14.18 -30.89
N LYS A 445 -24.55 -14.93 -30.45
CA LYS A 445 -24.92 -16.21 -31.09
C LYS A 445 -25.34 -16.02 -32.55
N ALA A 446 -26.13 -15.00 -32.85
CA ALA A 446 -26.51 -14.71 -34.22
C ALA A 446 -25.31 -14.34 -35.12
N ILE A 447 -24.33 -13.59 -34.58
CA ILE A 447 -23.08 -13.31 -35.30
C ILE A 447 -22.28 -14.61 -35.50
N GLN A 448 -22.11 -15.42 -34.47
CA GLN A 448 -21.37 -16.69 -34.55
C GLN A 448 -21.96 -17.67 -35.56
N SER A 449 -23.29 -17.74 -35.63
CA SER A 449 -23.97 -18.63 -36.60
C SER A 449 -23.82 -18.17 -38.07
N ILE A 450 -23.53 -16.89 -38.31
CA ILE A 450 -23.19 -16.37 -39.64
C ILE A 450 -21.72 -16.57 -39.98
N VAL A 451 -20.84 -16.19 -39.04
CA VAL A 451 -19.39 -16.09 -39.30
C VAL A 451 -18.67 -17.42 -39.13
N HIS A 452 -19.28 -18.40 -38.44
CA HIS A 452 -18.75 -19.73 -38.17
C HIS A 452 -17.35 -19.75 -37.53
N VAL A 453 -17.06 -18.76 -36.65
CA VAL A 453 -15.84 -18.69 -35.85
C VAL A 453 -16.19 -18.97 -34.40
N PRO A 454 -15.97 -20.19 -33.89
CA PRO A 454 -16.21 -20.50 -32.50
C PRO A 454 -15.23 -19.72 -31.63
N ALA A 455 -15.77 -18.94 -30.70
CA ALA A 455 -14.97 -18.09 -29.85
C ALA A 455 -15.67 -17.85 -28.49
N THR A 456 -14.90 -17.95 -27.43
CA THR A 456 -15.38 -17.72 -26.06
C THR A 456 -15.17 -16.27 -25.66
N LEU A 457 -16.21 -15.61 -25.15
CA LEU A 457 -16.14 -14.27 -24.57
C LEU A 457 -15.50 -14.35 -23.18
N LEU A 458 -14.36 -13.69 -23.00
CA LEU A 458 -13.62 -13.66 -21.73
C LEU A 458 -13.96 -12.45 -20.86
N GLU A 459 -14.24 -11.31 -21.50
CA GLU A 459 -14.51 -10.05 -20.81
C GLU A 459 -15.46 -9.19 -21.63
N TYR A 460 -16.37 -8.53 -20.94
CA TYR A 460 -17.33 -7.59 -21.52
C TYR A 460 -17.44 -6.37 -20.61
N THR A 461 -17.10 -5.20 -21.15
CA THR A 461 -17.11 -3.94 -20.40
C THR A 461 -17.89 -2.88 -21.16
N VAL A 462 -18.77 -2.18 -20.45
CA VAL A 462 -19.54 -1.05 -20.99
C VAL A 462 -19.16 0.21 -20.27
N ASN A 463 -18.74 1.24 -20.99
CA ASN A 463 -18.43 2.56 -20.47
C ASN A 463 -19.34 3.60 -21.13
N SER A 464 -19.84 4.56 -20.35
CA SER A 464 -20.49 5.76 -20.88
C SER A 464 -19.42 6.80 -21.22
N VAL A 465 -19.42 7.29 -22.44
CA VAL A 465 -18.41 8.24 -22.94
C VAL A 465 -18.89 9.69 -22.85
N THR A 466 -20.21 9.91 -22.80
CA THR A 466 -20.84 11.24 -22.75
C THR A 466 -21.99 11.25 -21.74
N GLU A 467 -22.36 12.43 -21.23
CA GLU A 467 -23.52 12.63 -20.36
C GLU A 467 -24.77 12.99 -21.20
N GLY A 468 -25.96 12.53 -20.76
CA GLY A 468 -27.23 12.86 -21.37
C GLY A 468 -27.99 11.67 -21.97
N ILE A 469 -29.20 11.94 -22.52
CA ILE A 469 -30.11 10.91 -23.08
C ILE A 469 -29.50 10.25 -24.33
N ASP A 470 -28.69 11.00 -25.09
CA ASP A 470 -28.00 10.53 -26.29
C ASP A 470 -26.54 10.14 -26.02
N ALA A 471 -26.24 9.71 -24.78
CA ALA A 471 -24.89 9.28 -24.39
C ALA A 471 -24.39 8.15 -25.29
N LEU A 472 -23.17 8.29 -25.82
CA LEU A 472 -22.48 7.22 -26.53
C LEU A 472 -22.04 6.15 -25.51
N GLY A 473 -22.56 4.94 -25.66
CA GLY A 473 -22.06 3.76 -24.97
C GLY A 473 -20.87 3.17 -25.73
N GLU A 474 -19.75 3.03 -25.09
CA GLU A 474 -18.59 2.31 -25.62
C GLU A 474 -18.54 0.91 -25.01
N VAL A 475 -18.41 -0.09 -25.86
CA VAL A 475 -18.30 -1.48 -25.46
C VAL A 475 -16.94 -2.02 -25.87
N SER A 476 -16.27 -2.67 -24.92
CA SER A 476 -15.03 -3.38 -25.14
C SER A 476 -15.24 -4.87 -24.83
N VAL A 477 -14.75 -5.73 -25.71
CA VAL A 477 -14.80 -7.18 -25.51
C VAL A 477 -13.42 -7.82 -25.65
N ARG A 478 -13.21 -8.92 -24.93
CA ARG A 478 -12.06 -9.82 -25.08
C ARG A 478 -12.58 -11.20 -25.43
N VAL A 479 -12.04 -11.76 -26.50
CA VAL A 479 -12.52 -13.01 -27.09
C VAL A 479 -11.33 -13.94 -27.34
N ALA A 480 -11.47 -15.21 -27.01
CA ALA A 480 -10.52 -16.26 -27.36
C ALA A 480 -11.12 -17.25 -28.37
N PRO A 481 -10.45 -17.57 -29.48
CA PRO A 481 -10.90 -18.64 -30.38
C PRO A 481 -10.81 -20.00 -29.68
N GLU A 482 -11.77 -20.89 -29.92
CA GLU A 482 -11.81 -22.21 -29.30
C GLU A 482 -10.85 -23.21 -29.96
N ASP A 483 -10.38 -22.93 -31.17
CA ASP A 483 -9.53 -23.83 -31.99
C ASP A 483 -8.03 -23.52 -31.88
N ASP A 484 -7.58 -22.58 -31.05
CA ASP A 484 -6.16 -22.21 -30.93
C ASP A 484 -5.48 -23.10 -29.86
N GLU A 485 -5.02 -24.29 -30.21
CA GLU A 485 -4.04 -25.04 -29.45
C GLU A 485 -2.70 -24.30 -29.50
N ALA A 486 -2.45 -23.43 -28.52
CA ALA A 486 -1.15 -22.81 -28.36
C ALA A 486 -0.11 -23.88 -28.00
N PRO A 487 1.07 -23.91 -28.67
CA PRO A 487 2.14 -24.83 -28.29
C PRO A 487 2.50 -24.55 -26.82
N ALA A 488 2.52 -25.63 -26.04
CA ALA A 488 2.89 -25.62 -24.65
C ALA A 488 4.38 -25.22 -24.50
N ASP A 489 4.67 -23.95 -24.32
CA ASP A 489 5.99 -23.52 -23.88
C ASP A 489 6.13 -23.87 -22.39
N LYS A 490 6.94 -24.90 -22.14
CA LYS A 490 7.25 -25.44 -20.83
C LYS A 490 8.20 -24.53 -20.06
N ILE A 491 7.72 -23.41 -19.54
CA ILE A 491 8.47 -22.62 -18.55
C ILE A 491 7.46 -22.02 -17.54
N ASN A 492 6.98 -22.79 -16.64
CA ASN A 492 6.64 -22.54 -15.24
C ASN A 492 5.50 -23.46 -14.75
N PRO A 493 5.75 -24.43 -13.83
CA PRO A 493 4.73 -25.39 -13.37
C PRO A 493 3.65 -24.81 -12.46
N GLN A 494 3.64 -23.51 -12.18
CA GLN A 494 2.68 -22.86 -11.27
C GLN A 494 1.51 -22.13 -11.94
N TYR A 495 1.44 -22.12 -13.26
CA TYR A 495 0.30 -21.57 -14.00
C TYR A 495 -0.22 -22.59 -15.00
N GLU A 496 -1.08 -23.47 -14.54
CA GLU A 496 -1.92 -24.33 -15.38
C GLU A 496 -3.03 -23.50 -16.06
N HIS A 497 -2.69 -22.65 -17.01
CA HIS A 497 -3.64 -22.21 -18.04
C HIS A 497 -2.84 -21.90 -19.31
N SER A 498 -3.07 -22.69 -20.35
CA SER A 498 -2.62 -22.40 -21.71
C SER A 498 -3.04 -20.99 -22.08
N ARG A 499 -2.10 -20.13 -22.47
CA ARG A 499 -2.41 -18.77 -22.95
C ARG A 499 -3.04 -18.86 -24.32
N ALA A 500 -4.35 -19.09 -24.40
CA ALA A 500 -5.10 -18.88 -25.61
C ALA A 500 -4.88 -17.42 -26.09
N ARG A 501 -4.64 -17.24 -27.38
CA ARG A 501 -4.50 -15.91 -27.98
C ARG A 501 -5.80 -15.13 -27.77
N VAL A 502 -5.73 -13.95 -27.18
CA VAL A 502 -6.90 -13.13 -26.86
C VAL A 502 -7.00 -11.99 -27.86
N PHE A 503 -8.19 -11.80 -28.43
CA PHE A 503 -8.51 -10.74 -29.38
C PHE A 503 -9.46 -9.73 -28.76
N HIS A 504 -9.17 -8.45 -28.95
CA HIS A 504 -9.96 -7.35 -28.43
C HIS A 504 -10.85 -6.77 -29.54
N GLY A 505 -12.04 -6.33 -29.15
CA GLY A 505 -12.92 -5.60 -30.05
C GLY A 505 -13.53 -4.40 -29.34
N HIS A 506 -13.73 -3.31 -30.08
CA HIS A 506 -14.37 -2.08 -29.61
C HIS A 506 -15.53 -1.69 -30.51
N GLY A 507 -16.59 -1.19 -29.91
CA GLY A 507 -17.72 -0.64 -30.61
C GLY A 507 -18.34 0.51 -29.83
N ALA A 508 -18.72 1.58 -30.54
CA ALA A 508 -19.38 2.74 -29.95
C ALA A 508 -20.67 3.02 -30.68
N HIS A 509 -21.75 3.25 -29.92
CA HIS A 509 -23.05 3.63 -30.43
C HIS A 509 -23.94 4.19 -29.32
N THR A 510 -24.97 4.96 -29.66
CA THR A 510 -26.00 5.42 -28.71
C THR A 510 -26.82 4.26 -28.13
N ASP A 511 -26.99 3.19 -28.90
CA ASP A 511 -27.57 1.92 -28.44
C ASP A 511 -26.46 0.95 -28.04
N VAL A 512 -26.46 0.54 -26.78
CA VAL A 512 -25.44 -0.37 -26.19
C VAL A 512 -25.45 -1.75 -26.86
N ILE A 513 -26.58 -2.22 -27.38
CA ILE A 513 -26.67 -3.51 -28.07
C ILE A 513 -25.97 -3.43 -29.41
N VAL A 514 -26.17 -2.32 -30.14
CA VAL A 514 -25.44 -2.07 -31.39
C VAL A 514 -23.94 -1.90 -31.15
N ALA A 515 -23.57 -1.19 -30.08
CA ALA A 515 -22.15 -1.07 -29.65
C ALA A 515 -21.55 -2.43 -29.35
N SER A 516 -22.30 -3.30 -28.66
CA SER A 516 -21.87 -4.68 -28.33
C SER A 516 -21.65 -5.55 -29.57
N ALA A 517 -22.59 -5.48 -30.53
CA ALA A 517 -22.49 -6.16 -31.83
C ALA A 517 -21.23 -5.73 -32.60
N LYS A 518 -21.00 -4.42 -32.69
CA LYS A 518 -19.80 -3.85 -33.35
C LYS A 518 -18.50 -4.30 -32.65
N ALA A 519 -18.46 -4.26 -31.32
CA ALA A 519 -17.29 -4.69 -30.54
C ALA A 519 -16.97 -6.16 -30.79
N TYR A 520 -17.98 -7.02 -30.72
CA TYR A 520 -17.80 -8.44 -30.92
C TYR A 520 -17.36 -8.76 -32.36
N LEU A 521 -18.01 -8.16 -33.36
CA LEU A 521 -17.67 -8.34 -34.77
C LEU A 521 -16.25 -7.86 -35.10
N ALA A 522 -15.80 -6.76 -34.47
CA ALA A 522 -14.42 -6.28 -34.60
C ALA A 522 -13.40 -7.30 -34.06
N ALA A 523 -13.67 -7.96 -32.93
CA ALA A 523 -12.81 -9.02 -32.40
C ALA A 523 -12.78 -10.25 -33.34
N ILE A 524 -13.93 -10.67 -33.86
CA ILE A 524 -14.04 -11.79 -34.81
C ILE A 524 -13.29 -11.50 -36.11
N ASN A 525 -13.42 -10.29 -36.68
CA ASN A 525 -12.68 -9.88 -37.87
C ASN A 525 -11.16 -9.96 -37.67
N ARG A 526 -10.66 -9.65 -36.47
CA ARG A 526 -9.24 -9.80 -36.11
C ARG A 526 -8.80 -11.26 -36.03
N ILE A 527 -9.65 -12.14 -35.52
CA ILE A 527 -9.39 -13.60 -35.54
C ILE A 527 -9.26 -14.08 -36.98
N LEU A 528 -10.18 -13.71 -37.87
CA LEU A 528 -10.18 -14.08 -39.27
C LEU A 528 -8.93 -13.59 -40.01
N ALA A 529 -8.57 -12.30 -39.82
CA ALA A 529 -7.37 -11.71 -40.41
C ALA A 529 -6.10 -12.48 -40.00
N THR A 530 -6.01 -12.88 -38.72
CA THR A 530 -4.87 -13.64 -38.21
C THR A 530 -4.80 -15.06 -38.79
N LYS A 531 -5.94 -15.74 -38.93
CA LYS A 531 -6.03 -17.06 -39.53
C LYS A 531 -5.59 -17.04 -41.01
N GLN A 532 -6.02 -16.02 -41.75
CA GLN A 532 -5.66 -15.89 -43.16
C GLN A 532 -4.17 -15.57 -43.36
N ALA A 533 -3.59 -14.65 -42.58
CA ALA A 533 -2.16 -14.33 -42.62
C ALA A 533 -1.29 -15.57 -42.28
N LYS A 534 -1.76 -16.46 -41.41
CA LYS A 534 -1.08 -17.71 -41.09
C LYS A 534 -1.09 -18.71 -42.29
N HIS A 535 -2.21 -18.84 -42.96
CA HIS A 535 -2.35 -19.66 -44.17
C HIS A 535 -1.49 -19.15 -45.34
N GLU A 536 -1.42 -17.83 -45.56
CA GLU A 536 -0.60 -17.21 -46.60
C GLU A 536 0.90 -17.42 -46.33
N ASN A 537 1.36 -17.34 -45.08
CA ASN A 537 2.74 -17.60 -44.69
C ASN A 537 3.12 -19.08 -44.81
N GLU A 538 2.23 -20.00 -44.47
CA GLU A 538 2.43 -21.44 -44.63
C GLU A 538 2.49 -21.85 -46.13
N ALA A 539 1.65 -21.23 -46.96
CA ALA A 539 1.68 -21.44 -48.41
C ALA A 539 2.96 -20.89 -49.06
N ALA A 540 3.45 -19.74 -48.60
CA ALA A 540 4.71 -19.13 -49.07
C ALA A 540 5.96 -19.93 -48.61
N GLY A 541 5.93 -20.51 -47.40
CA GLY A 541 7.01 -21.34 -46.85
C GLY A 541 7.07 -22.75 -47.46
N SER A 542 5.98 -23.22 -48.08
CA SER A 542 5.96 -24.53 -48.79
C SER A 542 6.35 -24.40 -50.26
N ALA A 543 6.53 -23.20 -50.78
CA ALA A 543 6.91 -22.90 -52.16
C ALA A 543 8.39 -22.47 -52.29
N ALA A 544 9.14 -22.37 -51.21
CA ALA A 544 10.57 -22.13 -51.12
C ALA A 544 11.32 -23.39 -50.67
#